data_610f95d8937d445b940a1c2b788f4256
#
_entry.id   610f95d8937d445b940a1c2b788f4256
#
_cell.length_a   1.000
_cell.length_b   1.000
_cell.length_c   1.000
_cell.angle_alpha   90.00
_cell.angle_beta   90.00
_cell.angle_gamma   90.00
#
_symmetry.space_group_name_H-M   'P 1'
#
loop_
_entity.id
_entity.type
_entity.pdbx_description
1 polymer ?
#
loop_
_entity_poly.entity_id
_entity_poly.type
_entity_poly.pdbx_seq_one_letter_code
_entity_poly.pdbx_strand_id
1 'polypeptide(L)'
;MELYRIILVDDEEEVRKSIIRKIDWEEAGFFVAGDAENGEDALEKIEALEPDVVLTDIRMPYMDGLTLAERIRQKYPSMKIVIFSGFDDFEYAKQAIKLNVTEYILKPVNVEELTAILKRIKVNLDQEIEQKRNVNLLRENYIRSLPILRENFLNELVSHSMDPAIVESRMREYDLDLLGAKKWIAAAIDIEEPEKERMGQLAIHQEKDLIPISVMQILEEKLGAYCRFALFNAAGVQESGLSVIAAIDGENSQTGLIDVLGDICKETRKILAVPVTIGIGNNSAQLCRVSDSYKEAVNSLGYKAIVGIGSTIYINDMEPVSRGKLELDGKTEAELTAAIKFGPKEKIEKAVAQICLLYTSRCV
;
A
#
# COMPACT_ATOMS: atom_id res chain seq x y z
N MET A 1 12.57 31.47 11.97
CA MET A 1 13.13 30.87 10.75
C MET A 1 14.43 30.20 11.13
N GLU A 2 14.65 29.00 10.67
CA GLU A 2 15.91 28.30 10.91
C GLU A 2 16.97 28.91 9.98
N LEU A 3 18.12 29.31 10.52
CA LEU A 3 19.22 29.93 9.77
C LEU A 3 20.08 28.82 9.17
N TYR A 4 20.49 28.97 7.92
CA TYR A 4 21.42 28.04 7.27
C TYR A 4 22.86 28.24 7.77
N ARG A 5 23.58 27.14 7.92
CA ARG A 5 24.98 27.14 8.38
C ARG A 5 25.92 27.45 7.25
N ILE A 6 26.83 28.37 7.47
CA ILE A 6 27.84 28.74 6.49
C ILE A 6 29.24 28.69 7.11
N ILE A 7 30.24 28.23 6.33
CA ILE A 7 31.65 28.24 6.70
C ILE A 7 32.44 29.08 5.68
N LEU A 8 33.37 29.87 6.19
CA LEU A 8 34.31 30.65 5.37
C LEU A 8 35.68 29.99 5.37
N VAL A 9 36.29 29.90 4.18
CA VAL A 9 37.61 29.31 3.99
C VAL A 9 38.51 30.27 3.18
N ASP A 10 39.55 30.78 3.80
CA ASP A 10 40.50 31.70 3.16
C ASP A 10 41.79 31.65 3.98
N ASP A 11 42.97 31.69 3.40
CA ASP A 11 44.23 31.63 4.16
C ASP A 11 44.56 32.98 4.84
N GLU A 12 43.97 34.09 4.38
CA GLU A 12 44.11 35.38 4.99
C GLU A 12 43.11 35.63 6.13
N GLU A 13 43.57 35.56 7.37
CA GLU A 13 42.71 35.76 8.58
C GLU A 13 41.95 37.10 8.56
N GLU A 14 42.63 38.18 8.10
CA GLU A 14 42.04 39.51 8.01
C GLU A 14 40.88 39.58 6.99
N VAL A 15 40.97 38.83 5.91
CA VAL A 15 39.94 38.72 4.89
C VAL A 15 38.73 38.00 5.48
N ARG A 16 38.92 36.85 6.15
CA ARG A 16 37.86 36.13 6.81
C ARG A 16 37.12 36.98 7.83
N LYS A 17 37.86 37.62 8.74
CA LYS A 17 37.27 38.51 9.78
C LYS A 17 36.55 39.71 9.16
N SER A 18 37.08 40.29 8.08
CA SER A 18 36.44 41.40 7.37
C SER A 18 35.09 40.98 6.77
N ILE A 19 35.02 39.83 6.10
CA ILE A 19 33.78 39.30 5.51
C ILE A 19 32.77 39.02 6.60
N ILE A 20 33.18 38.33 7.68
CA ILE A 20 32.29 37.98 8.80
C ILE A 20 31.67 39.22 9.45
N ARG A 21 32.43 40.32 9.59
CA ARG A 21 31.97 41.56 10.26
C ARG A 21 31.09 42.44 9.38
N LYS A 22 31.30 42.43 8.05
CA LYS A 22 30.66 43.38 7.13
C LYS A 22 29.28 42.93 6.65
N ILE A 23 28.98 41.65 6.76
CA ILE A 23 27.71 41.08 6.28
C ILE A 23 26.78 40.90 7.43
N ASP A 24 25.52 41.25 7.24
CA ASP A 24 24.42 40.88 8.12
C ASP A 24 23.94 39.49 7.73
N TRP A 25 24.54 38.48 8.37
CA TRP A 25 24.27 37.09 8.08
C TRP A 25 22.83 36.68 8.44
N GLU A 26 22.30 37.20 9.53
CA GLU A 26 20.94 36.88 9.97
C GLU A 26 19.91 37.43 8.98
N GLU A 27 20.08 38.67 8.52
CA GLU A 27 19.23 39.25 7.47
C GLU A 27 19.30 38.46 6.15
N ALA A 28 20.49 37.94 5.81
CA ALA A 28 20.68 37.08 4.65
C ALA A 28 20.09 35.66 4.84
N GLY A 29 19.74 35.26 6.07
CA GLY A 29 19.19 33.96 6.41
C GLY A 29 20.22 32.89 6.75
N PHE A 30 21.42 33.30 7.16
CA PHE A 30 22.54 32.42 7.49
C PHE A 30 23.10 32.72 8.88
N PHE A 31 23.90 31.79 9.41
CA PHE A 31 24.83 32.09 10.47
C PHE A 31 26.19 31.44 10.18
N VAL A 32 27.26 32.10 10.58
CA VAL A 32 28.62 31.63 10.38
C VAL A 32 28.90 30.55 11.45
N ALA A 33 28.90 29.29 11.04
CA ALA A 33 29.15 28.15 11.91
C ALA A 33 30.64 27.99 12.26
N GLY A 34 31.52 28.47 11.39
CA GLY A 34 32.96 28.45 11.58
C GLY A 34 33.72 29.11 10.43
N ASP A 35 35.04 29.19 10.58
CA ASP A 35 35.98 29.59 9.53
C ASP A 35 37.19 28.64 9.50
N ALA A 36 37.85 28.55 8.35
CA ALA A 36 38.98 27.67 8.14
C ALA A 36 40.10 28.40 7.36
N GLU A 37 41.35 28.04 7.60
CA GLU A 37 42.52 28.70 6.99
C GLU A 37 43.04 28.01 5.71
N ASN A 38 42.57 26.80 5.43
CA ASN A 38 42.88 26.00 4.25
C ASN A 38 41.86 24.91 4.02
N GLY A 39 41.98 24.20 2.89
CA GLY A 39 41.03 23.16 2.52
C GLY A 39 41.03 21.92 3.43
N GLU A 40 42.14 21.61 4.09
CA GLU A 40 42.20 20.44 5.02
C GLU A 40 41.47 20.76 6.32
N ASP A 41 41.74 21.92 6.95
CA ASP A 41 41.03 22.44 8.11
C ASP A 41 39.51 22.58 7.80
N ALA A 42 39.21 23.05 6.59
CA ALA A 42 37.81 23.16 6.14
C ALA A 42 37.08 21.80 6.11
N LEU A 43 37.73 20.73 5.61
CA LEU A 43 37.10 19.39 5.57
C LEU A 43 36.78 18.84 6.96
N GLU A 44 37.70 19.02 7.93
CA GLU A 44 37.48 18.62 9.32
C GLU A 44 36.29 19.36 9.93
N LYS A 45 36.23 20.69 9.71
CA LYS A 45 35.14 21.53 10.21
C LYS A 45 33.80 21.24 9.50
N ILE A 46 33.82 20.95 8.20
CA ILE A 46 32.64 20.55 7.44
C ILE A 46 32.04 19.26 8.01
N GLU A 47 32.88 18.28 8.36
CA GLU A 47 32.41 17.03 8.97
C GLU A 47 31.82 17.23 10.37
N ALA A 48 32.38 18.14 11.16
CA ALA A 48 31.94 18.43 12.52
C ALA A 48 30.70 19.36 12.57
N LEU A 49 30.63 20.35 11.67
CA LEU A 49 29.63 21.42 11.73
C LEU A 49 28.48 21.24 10.75
N GLU A 50 28.64 20.35 9.76
CA GLU A 50 27.64 20.06 8.71
C GLU A 50 27.04 21.34 8.10
N PRO A 51 27.85 22.23 7.49
CA PRO A 51 27.34 23.47 6.93
C PRO A 51 26.53 23.24 5.65
N ASP A 52 25.55 24.12 5.40
CA ASP A 52 24.77 24.13 4.17
C ASP A 52 25.50 24.77 3.00
N VAL A 53 26.38 25.74 3.33
CA VAL A 53 27.12 26.54 2.35
C VAL A 53 28.59 26.66 2.75
N VAL A 54 29.48 26.54 1.77
CA VAL A 54 30.91 26.80 1.92
C VAL A 54 31.29 27.96 1.00
N LEU A 55 31.88 29.00 1.59
CA LEU A 55 32.52 30.09 0.87
C LEU A 55 34.03 29.86 0.93
N THR A 56 34.71 29.70 -0.21
CA THR A 56 36.12 29.36 -0.22
C THR A 56 36.92 30.23 -1.18
N ASP A 57 38.14 30.65 -0.78
CA ASP A 57 39.12 31.14 -1.75
C ASP A 57 39.66 30.00 -2.61
N ILE A 58 40.19 30.31 -3.79
CA ILE A 58 40.85 29.33 -4.65
C ILE A 58 42.24 29.01 -4.13
N ARG A 59 43.04 30.04 -3.90
CA ARG A 59 44.47 29.88 -3.62
C ARG A 59 44.72 29.82 -2.12
N MET A 60 44.92 28.64 -1.62
CA MET A 60 45.22 28.39 -0.22
C MET A 60 46.37 27.36 -0.10
N PRO A 61 47.17 27.40 0.97
CA PRO A 61 48.19 26.40 1.23
C PRO A 61 47.59 25.03 1.49
N TYR A 62 48.36 23.99 1.28
CA TYR A 62 48.02 22.56 1.51
C TYR A 62 46.93 22.04 0.57
N MET A 63 45.76 22.58 0.60
CA MET A 63 44.64 22.22 -0.27
C MET A 63 43.93 23.47 -0.79
N ASP A 64 43.89 23.64 -2.10
CA ASP A 64 43.22 24.75 -2.76
C ASP A 64 41.68 24.57 -2.75
N GLY A 65 40.98 25.70 -3.05
CA GLY A 65 39.51 25.72 -3.01
C GLY A 65 38.83 24.87 -4.09
N LEU A 66 39.48 24.60 -5.22
CA LEU A 66 38.93 23.72 -6.26
C LEU A 66 39.05 22.26 -5.86
N THR A 67 40.19 21.87 -5.28
CA THR A 67 40.34 20.51 -4.70
C THR A 67 39.39 20.30 -3.54
N LEU A 68 39.18 21.32 -2.69
CA LEU A 68 38.20 21.30 -1.63
C LEU A 68 36.77 21.08 -2.21
N ALA A 69 36.41 21.87 -3.24
CA ALA A 69 35.09 21.75 -3.88
C ALA A 69 34.85 20.37 -4.49
N GLU A 70 35.89 19.77 -5.09
CA GLU A 70 35.82 18.41 -5.63
C GLU A 70 35.52 17.38 -4.53
N ARG A 71 36.22 17.43 -3.41
CA ARG A 71 36.01 16.54 -2.26
C ARG A 71 34.65 16.75 -1.62
N ILE A 72 34.19 18.00 -1.47
CA ILE A 72 32.84 18.29 -0.97
C ILE A 72 31.80 17.72 -1.91
N ARG A 73 31.97 17.87 -3.21
CA ARG A 73 30.98 17.37 -4.19
C ARG A 73 30.85 15.87 -4.19
N GLN A 74 31.94 15.13 -3.92
CA GLN A 74 31.93 13.67 -3.80
C GLN A 74 31.23 13.18 -2.52
N LYS A 75 31.43 13.83 -1.38
CA LYS A 75 30.90 13.40 -0.08
C LYS A 75 29.57 14.07 0.28
N TYR A 76 29.36 15.31 -0.12
CA TYR A 76 28.22 16.16 0.24
C TYR A 76 27.59 16.85 -1.01
N PRO A 77 26.92 16.11 -1.89
CA PRO A 77 26.47 16.64 -3.19
C PRO A 77 25.43 17.76 -3.11
N SER A 78 24.71 17.88 -1.99
CA SER A 78 23.69 18.93 -1.78
C SER A 78 24.26 20.24 -1.24
N MET A 79 25.49 20.24 -0.71
CA MET A 79 26.13 21.41 -0.13
C MET A 79 26.39 22.48 -1.20
N LYS A 80 26.07 23.73 -0.91
CA LYS A 80 26.32 24.85 -1.83
C LYS A 80 27.74 25.32 -1.69
N ILE A 81 28.41 25.55 -2.81
CA ILE A 81 29.82 25.98 -2.82
C ILE A 81 29.88 27.31 -3.57
N VAL A 82 30.45 28.30 -2.93
CA VAL A 82 30.75 29.62 -3.51
C VAL A 82 32.26 29.81 -3.48
N ILE A 83 32.84 30.13 -4.64
CA ILE A 83 34.28 30.34 -4.76
C ILE A 83 34.58 31.83 -4.95
N PHE A 84 35.57 32.34 -4.19
CA PHE A 84 36.18 33.63 -4.39
C PHE A 84 37.48 33.48 -5.19
N SER A 85 37.73 34.37 -6.11
CA SER A 85 38.99 34.39 -6.88
C SER A 85 39.54 35.81 -7.00
N GLY A 86 40.82 35.99 -6.71
CA GLY A 86 41.53 37.24 -6.93
C GLY A 86 42.03 37.40 -8.36
N PHE A 87 41.84 36.45 -9.23
CA PHE A 87 42.34 36.42 -10.58
C PHE A 87 41.23 36.14 -11.58
N ASP A 88 41.23 36.94 -12.64
CA ASP A 88 40.38 36.72 -13.82
C ASP A 88 41.03 35.60 -14.68
N ASP A 89 41.12 34.39 -14.07
CA ASP A 89 41.70 33.23 -14.73
C ASP A 89 40.56 32.35 -15.25
N PHE A 90 40.39 32.36 -16.54
CA PHE A 90 39.35 31.59 -17.24
C PHE A 90 39.44 30.10 -16.97
N GLU A 91 40.61 29.53 -16.71
CA GLU A 91 40.76 28.11 -16.43
C GLU A 91 40.17 27.72 -15.05
N TYR A 92 40.30 28.58 -14.04
CA TYR A 92 39.65 28.35 -12.72
C TYR A 92 38.13 28.43 -12.81
N ALA A 93 37.60 29.41 -13.54
CA ALA A 93 36.14 29.49 -13.75
C ALA A 93 35.61 28.27 -14.50
N LYS A 94 36.32 27.77 -15.51
CA LYS A 94 35.97 26.58 -16.25
C LYS A 94 35.99 25.29 -15.38
N GLN A 95 36.94 25.18 -14.46
CA GLN A 95 37.00 24.07 -13.50
C GLN A 95 35.88 24.18 -12.49
N ALA A 96 35.59 25.34 -11.94
CA ALA A 96 34.48 25.60 -11.04
C ALA A 96 33.11 25.16 -11.65
N ILE A 97 32.89 25.48 -12.93
CA ILE A 97 31.69 25.03 -13.66
C ILE A 97 31.61 23.51 -13.75
N LYS A 98 32.73 22.82 -14.07
CA LYS A 98 32.78 21.34 -14.13
C LYS A 98 32.48 20.69 -12.79
N LEU A 99 32.87 21.33 -11.68
CA LEU A 99 32.62 20.89 -10.32
C LEU A 99 31.21 21.25 -9.84
N ASN A 100 30.41 21.87 -10.70
CA ASN A 100 29.05 22.31 -10.37
C ASN A 100 29.01 23.21 -9.13
N VAL A 101 29.96 24.16 -9.07
CA VAL A 101 30.02 25.18 -8.03
C VAL A 101 28.82 26.10 -8.17
N THR A 102 28.21 26.47 -7.04
CA THR A 102 26.96 27.25 -7.03
C THR A 102 27.20 28.67 -7.58
N GLU A 103 28.29 29.33 -7.17
CA GLU A 103 28.63 30.67 -7.59
C GLU A 103 30.16 30.85 -7.62
N TYR A 104 30.61 31.73 -8.52
CA TYR A 104 32.01 32.13 -8.67
C TYR A 104 32.09 33.66 -8.64
N ILE A 105 32.85 34.23 -7.71
CA ILE A 105 32.89 35.67 -7.42
C ILE A 105 34.34 36.17 -7.56
N LEU A 106 34.53 37.29 -8.25
CA LEU A 106 35.83 37.93 -8.35
C LEU A 106 36.11 38.85 -7.16
N LYS A 107 37.29 38.77 -6.56
CA LYS A 107 37.79 39.72 -5.57
C LYS A 107 38.17 41.04 -6.25
N PRO A 108 37.91 42.24 -5.69
CA PRO A 108 37.44 42.46 -4.32
C PRO A 108 35.94 42.19 -4.16
N VAL A 109 35.58 41.44 -3.13
CA VAL A 109 34.19 41.06 -2.88
C VAL A 109 33.39 42.28 -2.40
N ASN A 110 32.36 42.63 -3.16
CA ASN A 110 31.42 43.65 -2.76
C ASN A 110 30.39 43.06 -1.78
N VAL A 111 30.15 43.74 -0.64
CA VAL A 111 29.17 43.32 0.39
C VAL A 111 27.75 43.17 -0.19
N GLU A 112 27.35 44.12 -1.04
CA GLU A 112 26.01 44.10 -1.65
C GLU A 112 25.88 42.92 -2.63
N GLU A 113 26.87 42.61 -3.41
CA GLU A 113 26.91 41.50 -4.35
C GLU A 113 26.87 40.16 -3.59
N LEU A 114 27.71 39.98 -2.58
CA LEU A 114 27.71 38.74 -1.77
C LEU A 114 26.39 38.55 -1.04
N THR A 115 25.82 39.63 -0.47
CA THR A 115 24.49 39.55 0.18
C THR A 115 23.38 39.12 -0.80
N ALA A 116 23.42 39.67 -2.04
CA ALA A 116 22.46 39.29 -3.09
C ALA A 116 22.59 37.81 -3.48
N ILE A 117 23.83 37.32 -3.60
CA ILE A 117 24.13 35.91 -3.89
C ILE A 117 23.62 34.99 -2.74
N LEU A 118 23.92 35.37 -1.50
CA LEU A 118 23.46 34.62 -0.33
C LEU A 118 21.91 34.53 -0.27
N LYS A 119 21.23 35.66 -0.49
CA LYS A 119 19.75 35.67 -0.55
C LYS A 119 19.23 34.75 -1.68
N ARG A 120 19.91 34.69 -2.83
CA ARG A 120 19.55 33.76 -3.93
C ARG A 120 19.79 32.29 -3.53
N ILE A 121 20.91 31.98 -2.90
CA ILE A 121 21.23 30.64 -2.41
C ILE A 121 20.20 30.22 -1.37
N LYS A 122 19.80 31.11 -0.46
CA LYS A 122 18.73 30.85 0.52
C LYS A 122 17.43 30.45 -0.15
N VAL A 123 16.99 31.20 -1.15
CA VAL A 123 15.76 30.86 -1.90
C VAL A 123 15.84 29.47 -2.53
N ASN A 124 16.99 29.11 -3.10
CA ASN A 124 17.19 27.79 -3.69
C ASN A 124 17.16 26.68 -2.62
N LEU A 125 17.79 26.90 -1.46
CA LEU A 125 17.77 25.95 -0.34
C LEU A 125 16.34 25.77 0.21
N ASP A 126 15.61 26.88 0.41
CA ASP A 126 14.22 26.85 0.83
C ASP A 126 13.34 26.04 -0.13
N GLN A 127 13.52 26.24 -1.45
CA GLN A 127 12.79 25.49 -2.48
C GLN A 127 13.14 24.00 -2.47
N GLU A 128 14.42 23.63 -2.32
CA GLU A 128 14.85 22.23 -2.23
C GLU A 128 14.26 21.53 -1.00
N ILE A 129 14.22 22.21 0.15
CA ILE A 129 13.60 21.69 1.38
C ILE A 129 12.09 21.52 1.20
N GLU A 130 11.42 22.51 0.63
CA GLU A 130 9.99 22.48 0.39
C GLU A 130 9.61 21.35 -0.59
N GLN A 131 10.38 21.17 -1.67
CA GLN A 131 10.18 20.06 -2.59
C GLN A 131 10.33 18.69 -1.90
N LYS A 132 11.38 18.50 -1.10
CA LYS A 132 11.59 17.26 -0.33
C LYS A 132 10.45 17.02 0.65
N ARG A 133 9.99 18.08 1.34
CA ARG A 133 8.88 18.02 2.29
C ARG A 133 7.57 17.63 1.60
N ASN A 134 7.29 18.23 0.43
CA ASN A 134 6.09 17.92 -0.35
C ASN A 134 6.09 16.47 -0.84
N VAL A 135 7.21 15.95 -1.33
CA VAL A 135 7.34 14.54 -1.73
C VAL A 135 7.11 13.59 -0.55
N ASN A 136 7.68 13.89 0.62
CA ASN A 136 7.48 13.08 1.81
C ASN A 136 6.01 13.11 2.29
N LEU A 137 5.39 14.28 2.29
CA LEU A 137 3.97 14.43 2.64
C LEU A 137 3.05 13.66 1.69
N LEU A 138 3.32 13.72 0.37
CA LEU A 138 2.59 12.96 -0.63
C LEU A 138 2.77 11.45 -0.41
N ARG A 139 3.98 11.01 -0.10
CA ARG A 139 4.27 9.60 0.21
C ARG A 139 3.55 9.12 1.47
N GLU A 140 3.56 9.93 2.54
CA GLU A 140 2.82 9.61 3.77
C GLU A 140 1.31 9.54 3.52
N ASN A 141 0.75 10.48 2.78
CA ASN A 141 -0.66 10.48 2.42
C ASN A 141 -1.03 9.26 1.56
N TYR A 142 -0.18 8.88 0.61
CA TYR A 142 -0.36 7.67 -0.18
C TYR A 142 -0.38 6.41 0.71
N ILE A 143 0.62 6.26 1.61
CA ILE A 143 0.69 5.11 2.53
C ILE A 143 -0.54 5.05 3.43
N ARG A 144 -1.02 6.18 3.95
CA ARG A 144 -2.26 6.25 4.75
C ARG A 144 -3.51 5.88 3.97
N SER A 145 -3.55 6.20 2.69
CA SER A 145 -4.69 5.91 1.81
C SER A 145 -4.66 4.49 1.25
N LEU A 146 -3.50 3.83 1.26
CA LEU A 146 -3.32 2.51 0.64
C LEU A 146 -4.28 1.43 1.18
N PRO A 147 -4.58 1.32 2.49
CA PRO A 147 -5.57 0.36 3.00
C PRO A 147 -6.95 0.56 2.39
N ILE A 148 -7.40 1.82 2.28
CA ILE A 148 -8.70 2.17 1.69
C ILE A 148 -8.72 1.84 0.20
N LEU A 149 -7.64 2.13 -0.53
CA LEU A 149 -7.52 1.81 -1.94
C LEU A 149 -7.53 0.29 -2.18
N ARG A 150 -6.84 -0.48 -1.33
CA ARG A 150 -6.85 -1.95 -1.34
C ARG A 150 -8.27 -2.49 -1.14
N GLU A 151 -8.96 -2.02 -0.12
CA GLU A 151 -10.32 -2.44 0.20
C GLU A 151 -11.30 -2.11 -0.92
N ASN A 152 -11.26 -0.91 -1.47
CA ASN A 152 -12.10 -0.51 -2.60
C ASN A 152 -11.84 -1.40 -3.83
N PHE A 153 -10.58 -1.66 -4.14
CA PHE A 153 -10.22 -2.53 -5.27
C PHE A 153 -10.67 -3.97 -5.06
N LEU A 154 -10.51 -4.54 -3.85
CA LEU A 154 -10.97 -5.90 -3.55
C LEU A 154 -12.49 -6.01 -3.61
N ASN A 155 -13.22 -4.98 -3.16
CA ASN A 155 -14.67 -4.90 -3.30
C ASN A 155 -15.10 -4.82 -4.78
N GLU A 156 -14.40 -4.07 -5.61
CA GLU A 156 -14.63 -4.01 -7.05
C GLU A 156 -14.39 -5.40 -7.69
N LEU A 157 -13.31 -6.07 -7.33
CA LEU A 157 -12.91 -7.38 -7.86
C LEU A 157 -13.91 -8.50 -7.53
N VAL A 158 -14.55 -8.46 -6.36
CA VAL A 158 -15.57 -9.46 -5.98
C VAL A 158 -16.97 -9.10 -6.48
N SER A 159 -17.21 -7.86 -6.88
CA SER A 159 -18.52 -7.42 -7.38
C SER A 159 -18.78 -7.84 -8.81
N HIS A 160 -17.78 -7.80 -9.67
CA HIS A 160 -17.89 -8.13 -11.09
C HIS A 160 -16.57 -8.64 -11.69
N SER A 161 -16.65 -9.27 -12.84
CA SER A 161 -15.45 -9.69 -13.58
C SER A 161 -14.74 -8.47 -14.16
N MET A 162 -13.41 -8.43 -14.03
CA MET A 162 -12.55 -7.33 -14.48
C MET A 162 -11.61 -7.76 -15.60
N ASP A 163 -11.01 -6.79 -16.29
CA ASP A 163 -9.95 -7.08 -17.25
C ASP A 163 -8.69 -7.62 -16.55
N PRO A 164 -8.13 -8.77 -16.99
CA PRO A 164 -6.95 -9.36 -16.37
C PRO A 164 -5.75 -8.41 -16.26
N ALA A 165 -5.53 -7.55 -17.25
CA ALA A 165 -4.40 -6.61 -17.26
C ALA A 165 -4.57 -5.53 -16.19
N ILE A 166 -5.80 -5.05 -15.95
CA ILE A 166 -6.13 -4.09 -14.90
C ILE A 166 -5.93 -4.75 -13.53
N VAL A 167 -6.41 -5.99 -13.35
CA VAL A 167 -6.24 -6.74 -12.09
C VAL A 167 -4.76 -6.92 -11.78
N GLU A 168 -3.95 -7.37 -12.74
CA GLU A 168 -2.51 -7.56 -12.54
C GLU A 168 -1.79 -6.26 -12.18
N SER A 169 -2.10 -5.16 -12.86
CA SER A 169 -1.51 -3.84 -12.60
C SER A 169 -1.83 -3.36 -11.18
N ARG A 170 -3.11 -3.41 -10.77
CA ARG A 170 -3.54 -2.95 -9.45
C ARG A 170 -3.06 -3.85 -8.31
N MET A 171 -2.97 -5.17 -8.53
CA MET A 171 -2.39 -6.10 -7.56
C MET A 171 -0.94 -5.73 -7.23
N ARG A 172 -0.14 -5.38 -8.25
CA ARG A 172 1.25 -4.93 -8.07
C ARG A 172 1.31 -3.55 -7.42
N GLU A 173 0.49 -2.61 -7.86
CA GLU A 173 0.43 -1.25 -7.34
C GLU A 173 0.08 -1.22 -5.85
N TYR A 174 -0.88 -2.04 -5.44
CA TYR A 174 -1.36 -2.10 -4.07
C TYR A 174 -0.65 -3.15 -3.22
N ASP A 175 0.40 -3.78 -3.73
CA ASP A 175 1.18 -4.81 -3.03
C ASP A 175 0.28 -5.92 -2.44
N LEU A 176 -0.58 -6.49 -3.30
CA LEU A 176 -1.46 -7.60 -2.98
C LEU A 176 -0.90 -8.90 -3.56
N ASP A 177 -0.47 -9.81 -2.69
CA ASP A 177 0.22 -11.06 -3.09
C ASP A 177 -0.76 -12.19 -3.44
N LEU A 178 -1.59 -11.97 -4.46
CA LEU A 178 -2.51 -13.00 -4.98
C LEU A 178 -2.15 -13.48 -6.39
N LEU A 179 -1.17 -12.87 -7.03
CA LEU A 179 -0.79 -13.23 -8.40
C LEU A 179 -0.04 -14.56 -8.47
N GLY A 180 -0.13 -15.25 -9.61
CA GLY A 180 0.64 -16.46 -9.89
C GLY A 180 0.11 -17.74 -9.24
N ALA A 181 -0.99 -17.71 -8.51
CA ALA A 181 -1.63 -18.92 -8.01
C ALA A 181 -2.31 -19.71 -9.13
N LYS A 182 -2.56 -20.99 -8.88
CA LYS A 182 -3.27 -21.86 -9.83
C LYS A 182 -4.78 -21.66 -9.79
N LYS A 183 -5.31 -21.33 -8.62
CA LYS A 183 -6.75 -21.15 -8.36
C LYS A 183 -6.95 -20.14 -7.23
N TRP A 184 -8.12 -19.54 -7.20
CA TRP A 184 -8.56 -18.63 -6.15
C TRP A 184 -9.91 -19.06 -5.60
N ILE A 185 -10.11 -18.90 -4.30
CA ILE A 185 -11.37 -19.20 -3.62
C ILE A 185 -11.75 -17.95 -2.83
N ALA A 186 -13.00 -17.56 -2.94
CA ALA A 186 -13.56 -16.52 -2.09
C ALA A 186 -14.36 -17.13 -0.94
N ALA A 187 -14.26 -16.50 0.23
CA ALA A 187 -15.07 -16.81 1.38
C ALA A 187 -15.71 -15.53 1.94
N ALA A 188 -16.96 -15.63 2.35
CA ALA A 188 -17.72 -14.59 3.02
C ALA A 188 -17.92 -14.97 4.49
N ILE A 189 -17.66 -14.04 5.40
CA ILE A 189 -17.60 -14.29 6.83
C ILE A 189 -18.67 -13.46 7.52
N ASP A 190 -19.58 -14.14 8.23
CA ASP A 190 -20.64 -13.53 9.00
C ASP A 190 -20.30 -13.67 10.49
N ILE A 191 -20.18 -12.54 11.18
CA ILE A 191 -19.85 -12.46 12.62
C ILE A 191 -21.17 -12.30 13.36
N GLU A 192 -21.55 -13.32 14.10
CA GLU A 192 -22.80 -13.34 14.86
C GLU A 192 -22.66 -12.58 16.19
N GLU A 193 -23.80 -12.27 16.82
CA GLU A 193 -23.77 -11.71 18.18
C GLU A 193 -23.17 -12.71 19.19
N PRO A 194 -22.46 -12.21 20.23
CA PRO A 194 -21.95 -13.09 21.29
C PRO A 194 -23.02 -13.96 21.94
N GLU A 195 -22.65 -15.17 22.34
CA GLU A 195 -23.54 -16.10 23.00
C GLU A 195 -24.13 -15.48 24.29
N LYS A 196 -25.45 -15.42 24.42
CA LYS A 196 -26.15 -14.78 25.55
C LYS A 196 -25.68 -15.29 26.93
N GLU A 197 -25.34 -16.58 27.04
CA GLU A 197 -24.85 -17.19 28.26
C GLU A 197 -23.48 -16.72 28.71
N ARG A 198 -22.69 -16.18 27.77
CA ARG A 198 -21.33 -15.66 27.97
C ARG A 198 -21.23 -14.16 27.76
N MET A 199 -22.34 -13.51 27.45
CA MET A 199 -22.39 -12.07 27.20
C MET A 199 -21.95 -11.28 28.45
N GLY A 200 -20.95 -10.42 28.33
CA GLY A 200 -20.41 -9.64 29.45
C GLY A 200 -19.35 -10.33 30.31
N GLN A 201 -19.01 -11.60 30.06
CA GLN A 201 -17.92 -12.27 30.78
C GLN A 201 -16.53 -11.83 30.29
N LEU A 202 -16.44 -11.36 29.04
CA LEU A 202 -15.20 -10.85 28.45
C LEU A 202 -15.31 -9.33 28.26
N ALA A 203 -14.25 -8.59 28.59
CA ALA A 203 -14.20 -7.15 28.42
C ALA A 203 -14.48 -6.71 26.96
N ILE A 204 -14.06 -7.51 25.98
CA ILE A 204 -14.30 -7.28 24.56
C ILE A 204 -15.79 -7.20 24.17
N HIS A 205 -16.67 -7.83 24.92
CA HIS A 205 -18.12 -7.76 24.66
C HIS A 205 -18.73 -6.41 25.02
N GLN A 206 -18.02 -5.57 25.77
CA GLN A 206 -18.45 -4.21 26.12
C GLN A 206 -18.08 -3.22 25.00
N GLU A 207 -17.11 -3.57 24.16
CA GLU A 207 -16.62 -2.78 23.03
C GLU A 207 -16.90 -3.53 21.72
N LYS A 208 -18.13 -3.41 21.21
CA LYS A 208 -18.57 -4.15 20.00
C LYS A 208 -17.64 -3.97 18.79
N ASP A 209 -17.01 -2.82 18.68
CA ASP A 209 -16.09 -2.53 17.58
C ASP A 209 -14.78 -3.34 17.61
N LEU A 210 -14.42 -3.92 18.76
CA LEU A 210 -13.22 -4.76 18.88
C LEU A 210 -13.44 -6.20 18.41
N ILE A 211 -14.67 -6.66 18.34
CA ILE A 211 -15.00 -8.05 17.92
C ILE A 211 -14.54 -8.32 16.49
N PRO A 212 -14.90 -7.51 15.48
CA PRO A 212 -14.43 -7.71 14.11
C PRO A 212 -12.89 -7.67 13.99
N ILE A 213 -12.24 -6.77 14.72
CA ILE A 213 -10.77 -6.65 14.73
C ILE A 213 -10.12 -7.92 15.28
N SER A 214 -10.66 -8.46 16.37
CA SER A 214 -10.14 -9.69 16.97
C SER A 214 -10.37 -10.92 16.07
N VAL A 215 -11.49 -10.97 15.37
CA VAL A 215 -11.78 -12.02 14.37
C VAL A 215 -10.81 -11.89 13.19
N MET A 216 -10.56 -10.67 12.71
CA MET A 216 -9.56 -10.42 11.65
C MET A 216 -8.19 -10.93 12.05
N GLN A 217 -7.74 -10.66 13.27
CA GLN A 217 -6.42 -11.10 13.75
C GLN A 217 -6.29 -12.63 13.77
N ILE A 218 -7.34 -13.35 14.21
CA ILE A 218 -7.36 -14.82 14.17
C ILE A 218 -7.31 -15.34 12.73
N LEU A 219 -8.07 -14.70 11.82
CA LEU A 219 -8.06 -15.02 10.39
C LEU A 219 -6.66 -14.81 9.76
N GLU A 220 -6.04 -13.68 10.03
CA GLU A 220 -4.70 -13.36 9.51
C GLU A 220 -3.65 -14.36 9.98
N GLU A 221 -3.66 -14.72 11.27
CA GLU A 221 -2.71 -15.68 11.83
C GLU A 221 -2.87 -17.07 11.20
N LYS A 222 -4.09 -17.58 11.13
CA LYS A 222 -4.35 -18.95 10.64
C LYS A 222 -4.21 -19.06 9.13
N LEU A 223 -4.76 -18.11 8.37
CA LEU A 223 -4.67 -18.12 6.92
C LEU A 223 -3.23 -17.84 6.45
N GLY A 224 -2.52 -16.93 7.14
CA GLY A 224 -1.12 -16.62 6.81
C GLY A 224 -0.16 -17.80 6.98
N ALA A 225 -0.48 -18.72 7.89
CA ALA A 225 0.26 -19.98 8.04
C ALA A 225 -0.06 -21.00 6.92
N TYR A 226 -1.19 -20.85 6.23
CA TYR A 226 -1.66 -21.82 5.26
C TYR A 226 -1.49 -21.38 3.80
N CYS A 227 -1.91 -20.16 3.45
CA CYS A 227 -1.93 -19.70 2.06
C CYS A 227 -1.70 -18.19 1.96
N ARG A 228 -1.48 -17.70 0.74
CA ARG A 228 -1.54 -16.28 0.43
C ARG A 228 -3.00 -15.86 0.33
N PHE A 229 -3.36 -14.74 0.90
CA PHE A 229 -4.75 -14.29 0.96
C PHE A 229 -4.85 -12.76 0.99
N ALA A 230 -6.04 -12.24 0.72
CA ALA A 230 -6.43 -10.87 1.01
C ALA A 230 -7.70 -10.88 1.84
N LEU A 231 -7.68 -10.18 2.98
CA LEU A 231 -8.80 -9.99 3.89
C LEU A 231 -9.29 -8.54 3.78
N PHE A 232 -10.60 -8.32 3.69
CA PHE A 232 -11.20 -7.01 3.51
C PHE A 232 -12.65 -6.98 4.00
N ASN A 233 -13.18 -5.77 4.25
CA ASN A 233 -14.60 -5.59 4.54
C ASN A 233 -15.37 -5.51 3.22
N ALA A 234 -16.33 -6.40 3.03
CA ALA A 234 -17.12 -6.42 1.80
C ALA A 234 -18.45 -5.68 1.97
N ALA A 235 -18.67 -4.74 1.06
CA ALA A 235 -19.97 -4.08 0.93
C ALA A 235 -21.00 -5.11 0.42
N GLY A 236 -21.97 -5.50 1.26
CA GLY A 236 -23.06 -6.40 0.86
C GLY A 236 -23.22 -7.68 1.65
N VAL A 237 -22.31 -8.03 2.52
CA VAL A 237 -22.49 -9.00 3.62
C VAL A 237 -22.76 -8.18 4.86
N GLN A 238 -23.88 -8.34 5.54
CA GLN A 238 -24.37 -7.60 6.73
C GLN A 238 -23.40 -6.55 7.34
N GLU A 239 -23.81 -5.71 8.28
CA GLU A 239 -23.06 -4.54 8.80
C GLU A 239 -21.62 -4.83 9.32
N SER A 240 -21.23 -6.11 9.45
CA SER A 240 -19.91 -6.55 9.92
C SER A 240 -19.27 -7.65 9.06
N GLY A 241 -19.59 -7.70 7.76
CA GLY A 241 -19.14 -8.77 6.86
C GLY A 241 -17.69 -8.65 6.44
N LEU A 242 -16.83 -9.56 6.94
CA LEU A 242 -15.49 -9.75 6.44
C LEU A 242 -15.50 -10.69 5.22
N SER A 243 -14.53 -10.54 4.36
CA SER A 243 -14.37 -11.39 3.18
C SER A 243 -12.92 -11.72 2.93
N VAL A 244 -12.67 -12.89 2.36
CA VAL A 244 -11.34 -13.39 2.06
C VAL A 244 -11.30 -13.85 0.60
N ILE A 245 -10.20 -13.52 -0.08
CA ILE A 245 -9.78 -14.17 -1.31
C ILE A 245 -8.52 -14.94 -0.98
N ALA A 246 -8.56 -16.26 -1.06
CA ALA A 246 -7.43 -17.16 -0.82
C ALA A 246 -6.84 -17.67 -2.15
N ALA A 247 -5.52 -17.64 -2.26
CA ALA A 247 -4.77 -18.19 -3.37
C ALA A 247 -4.40 -19.65 -3.09
N ILE A 248 -4.76 -20.56 -3.96
CA ILE A 248 -4.50 -21.99 -3.83
C ILE A 248 -3.39 -22.40 -4.78
N ASP A 249 -2.26 -22.78 -4.22
CA ASP A 249 -1.07 -23.27 -4.92
C ASP A 249 -1.00 -24.81 -4.87
N GLY A 250 0.01 -25.41 -5.53
CA GLY A 250 0.08 -26.84 -5.73
C GLY A 250 0.19 -27.72 -4.49
N GLU A 251 0.65 -27.15 -3.35
CA GLU A 251 0.78 -27.87 -2.07
C GLU A 251 -0.46 -27.69 -1.19
N ASN A 252 -1.22 -26.62 -1.40
CA ASN A 252 -2.41 -26.29 -0.64
C ASN A 252 -3.65 -26.80 -1.39
N SER A 253 -4.52 -27.50 -0.68
CA SER A 253 -5.75 -28.01 -1.24
C SER A 253 -6.95 -27.16 -0.82
N GLN A 254 -8.00 -27.19 -1.63
CA GLN A 254 -9.28 -26.60 -1.26
C GLN A 254 -9.83 -27.20 0.05
N THR A 255 -9.69 -28.51 0.23
CA THR A 255 -10.13 -29.22 1.44
C THR A 255 -9.38 -28.70 2.66
N GLY A 256 -8.05 -28.55 2.56
CA GLY A 256 -7.28 -28.00 3.68
C GLY A 256 -7.64 -26.54 4.02
N LEU A 257 -8.02 -25.70 3.03
CA LEU A 257 -8.54 -24.38 3.31
C LEU A 257 -9.86 -24.43 4.08
N ILE A 258 -10.78 -25.34 3.70
CA ILE A 258 -12.05 -25.54 4.38
C ILE A 258 -11.80 -25.97 5.84
N ASP A 259 -10.85 -26.87 6.08
CA ASP A 259 -10.47 -27.31 7.42
C ASP A 259 -9.91 -26.16 8.28
N VAL A 260 -9.01 -25.34 7.72
CA VAL A 260 -8.47 -24.15 8.40
C VAL A 260 -9.57 -23.16 8.75
N LEU A 261 -10.49 -22.88 7.83
CA LEU A 261 -11.63 -22.00 8.08
C LEU A 261 -12.58 -22.58 9.15
N GLY A 262 -12.76 -23.91 9.16
CA GLY A 262 -13.52 -24.62 10.20
C GLY A 262 -12.88 -24.51 11.58
N ASP A 263 -11.56 -24.56 11.66
CA ASP A 263 -10.84 -24.37 12.91
C ASP A 263 -10.91 -22.93 13.42
N ILE A 264 -10.92 -21.95 12.51
CA ILE A 264 -11.18 -20.54 12.85
C ILE A 264 -12.55 -20.37 13.49
N CYS A 265 -13.60 -20.96 12.94
CA CYS A 265 -14.94 -20.92 13.55
C CYS A 265 -14.97 -21.51 14.97
N LYS A 266 -14.24 -22.60 15.22
CA LYS A 266 -14.14 -23.20 16.56
C LYS A 266 -13.35 -22.31 17.53
N GLU A 267 -12.27 -21.70 17.05
CA GLU A 267 -11.38 -20.89 17.87
C GLU A 267 -12.01 -19.56 18.26
N THR A 268 -12.66 -18.87 17.34
CA THR A 268 -13.41 -17.63 17.62
C THR A 268 -14.51 -17.88 18.66
N ARG A 269 -15.25 -18.98 18.52
CA ARG A 269 -16.25 -19.38 19.51
C ARG A 269 -15.64 -19.71 20.88
N LYS A 270 -14.47 -20.35 20.91
CA LYS A 270 -13.78 -20.73 22.15
C LYS A 270 -13.17 -19.53 22.87
N ILE A 271 -12.49 -18.65 22.14
CA ILE A 271 -11.71 -17.52 22.70
C ILE A 271 -12.60 -16.31 22.93
N LEU A 272 -13.41 -15.94 21.93
CA LEU A 272 -14.21 -14.71 21.95
C LEU A 272 -15.65 -14.95 22.39
N ALA A 273 -16.11 -16.20 22.48
CA ALA A 273 -17.51 -16.57 22.64
C ALA A 273 -18.43 -15.96 21.56
N VAL A 274 -17.88 -15.74 20.36
CA VAL A 274 -18.56 -15.19 19.20
C VAL A 274 -18.63 -16.26 18.12
N PRO A 275 -19.82 -16.73 17.72
CA PRO A 275 -19.97 -17.62 16.59
C PRO A 275 -19.63 -16.88 15.29
N VAL A 276 -18.82 -17.49 14.44
CA VAL A 276 -18.48 -16.98 13.12
C VAL A 276 -18.90 -18.02 12.09
N THR A 277 -19.76 -17.64 11.14
CA THR A 277 -20.19 -18.50 10.05
C THR A 277 -19.45 -18.09 8.78
N ILE A 278 -18.85 -19.07 8.10
CA ILE A 278 -18.05 -18.81 6.91
C ILE A 278 -18.64 -19.53 5.71
N GLY A 279 -19.15 -18.76 4.75
CA GLY A 279 -19.57 -19.25 3.45
C GLY A 279 -18.40 -19.35 2.48
N ILE A 280 -18.28 -20.46 1.75
CA ILE A 280 -17.15 -20.74 0.85
C ILE A 280 -17.68 -21.03 -0.55
N GLY A 281 -17.18 -20.29 -1.54
CA GLY A 281 -17.49 -20.51 -2.94
C GLY A 281 -16.61 -21.57 -3.59
N ASN A 282 -16.90 -21.90 -4.86
CA ASN A 282 -16.07 -22.76 -5.66
C ASN A 282 -14.76 -22.07 -6.10
N ASN A 283 -13.78 -22.87 -6.49
CA ASN A 283 -12.54 -22.33 -6.96
C ASN A 283 -12.69 -21.67 -8.35
N SER A 284 -12.08 -20.51 -8.53
CA SER A 284 -11.91 -19.83 -9.82
C SER A 284 -10.54 -20.12 -10.42
N ALA A 285 -10.49 -20.41 -11.72
CA ALA A 285 -9.22 -20.60 -12.44
C ALA A 285 -8.54 -19.28 -12.83
N GLN A 286 -9.24 -18.16 -12.68
CA GLN A 286 -8.77 -16.81 -13.01
C GLN A 286 -9.14 -15.83 -11.92
N LEU A 287 -8.16 -15.07 -11.43
CA LEU A 287 -8.38 -14.08 -10.39
C LEU A 287 -9.40 -13.00 -10.80
N CYS A 288 -9.39 -12.57 -12.06
CA CYS A 288 -10.33 -11.60 -12.61
C CYS A 288 -11.81 -12.08 -12.63
N ARG A 289 -12.07 -13.35 -12.35
CA ARG A 289 -13.40 -13.96 -12.22
C ARG A 289 -13.71 -14.46 -10.81
N VAL A 290 -12.96 -14.03 -9.83
CA VAL A 290 -13.19 -14.42 -8.43
C VAL A 290 -14.56 -13.95 -7.91
N SER A 291 -15.18 -12.97 -8.59
CA SER A 291 -16.55 -12.52 -8.33
C SER A 291 -17.60 -13.64 -8.38
N ASP A 292 -17.42 -14.66 -9.22
CA ASP A 292 -18.34 -15.78 -9.28
C ASP A 292 -18.22 -16.65 -8.02
N SER A 293 -16.96 -16.95 -7.61
CA SER A 293 -16.69 -17.65 -6.34
C SER A 293 -17.24 -16.87 -5.12
N TYR A 294 -17.13 -15.54 -5.16
CA TYR A 294 -17.65 -14.70 -4.07
C TYR A 294 -19.16 -14.70 -3.97
N LYS A 295 -19.87 -14.63 -5.09
CA LYS A 295 -21.35 -14.77 -5.11
C LYS A 295 -21.79 -16.11 -4.52
N GLU A 296 -21.10 -17.18 -4.87
CA GLU A 296 -21.37 -18.52 -4.32
C GLU A 296 -21.07 -18.55 -2.81
N ALA A 297 -20.00 -17.90 -2.34
CA ALA A 297 -19.69 -17.81 -0.93
C ALA A 297 -20.77 -17.05 -0.14
N VAL A 298 -21.29 -15.96 -0.68
CA VAL A 298 -22.42 -15.21 -0.08
C VAL A 298 -23.69 -16.05 -0.10
N ASN A 299 -23.99 -16.75 -1.19
CA ASN A 299 -25.16 -17.63 -1.28
C ASN A 299 -25.08 -18.77 -0.26
N SER A 300 -23.89 -19.33 -0.01
CA SER A 300 -23.71 -20.41 0.96
C SER A 300 -24.05 -19.96 2.40
N LEU A 301 -23.84 -18.70 2.77
CA LEU A 301 -24.28 -18.14 4.06
C LEU A 301 -25.81 -18.21 4.24
N GLY A 302 -26.58 -18.20 3.15
CA GLY A 302 -28.04 -18.39 3.21
C GLY A 302 -28.45 -19.74 3.80
N TYR A 303 -27.58 -20.75 3.74
CA TYR A 303 -27.84 -22.08 4.31
C TYR A 303 -27.56 -22.18 5.81
N LYS A 304 -27.12 -21.08 6.46
CA LYS A 304 -26.86 -21.09 7.93
C LYS A 304 -28.07 -21.49 8.76
N ALA A 305 -29.28 -21.25 8.28
CA ALA A 305 -30.50 -21.65 8.93
C ALA A 305 -30.66 -23.19 8.96
N ILE A 306 -30.04 -23.94 8.06
CA ILE A 306 -30.11 -25.40 7.92
C ILE A 306 -28.91 -26.05 8.61
N VAL A 307 -27.69 -25.54 8.35
CA VAL A 307 -26.44 -26.11 8.87
C VAL A 307 -26.16 -25.69 10.29
N GLY A 308 -26.65 -24.51 10.68
CA GLY A 308 -26.39 -23.90 11.99
C GLY A 308 -25.33 -22.79 11.89
N ILE A 309 -25.36 -21.91 12.89
CA ILE A 309 -24.40 -20.82 13.04
C ILE A 309 -23.06 -21.30 13.62
N GLY A 310 -21.97 -20.61 13.32
CA GLY A 310 -20.65 -20.93 13.85
C GLY A 310 -19.96 -22.09 13.14
N SER A 311 -20.23 -22.28 11.85
CA SER A 311 -19.68 -23.34 11.01
C SER A 311 -19.24 -22.85 9.64
N THR A 312 -18.46 -23.66 8.93
CA THR A 312 -18.14 -23.44 7.51
C THR A 312 -19.19 -24.08 6.62
N ILE A 313 -19.61 -23.38 5.59
CA ILE A 313 -20.61 -23.85 4.63
C ILE A 313 -20.00 -23.74 3.24
N TYR A 314 -19.66 -24.87 2.63
CA TYR A 314 -19.16 -24.90 1.28
C TYR A 314 -20.33 -25.05 0.30
N ILE A 315 -20.41 -24.18 -0.71
CA ILE A 315 -21.56 -24.16 -1.64
C ILE A 315 -21.79 -25.48 -2.35
N ASN A 316 -20.72 -26.18 -2.73
CA ASN A 316 -20.85 -27.44 -3.48
C ASN A 316 -21.38 -28.60 -2.63
N ASP A 317 -21.35 -28.50 -1.30
CA ASP A 317 -22.01 -29.50 -0.40
C ASP A 317 -23.52 -29.23 -0.29
N MET A 318 -23.94 -27.99 -0.52
CA MET A 318 -25.33 -27.56 -0.49
C MET A 318 -25.99 -27.66 -1.86
N GLU A 319 -25.28 -27.26 -2.88
CA GLU A 319 -25.72 -27.26 -4.27
C GLU A 319 -24.70 -28.05 -5.13
N PRO A 320 -24.69 -29.39 -5.03
CA PRO A 320 -23.75 -30.16 -5.83
C PRO A 320 -23.96 -29.85 -7.30
N VAL A 321 -22.88 -29.40 -7.97
CA VAL A 321 -22.91 -29.10 -9.41
C VAL A 321 -23.33 -30.37 -10.15
N SER A 322 -24.63 -30.49 -10.44
CA SER A 322 -25.13 -31.53 -11.32
C SER A 322 -24.43 -31.31 -12.68
N ARG A 323 -23.61 -32.25 -13.13
CA ARG A 323 -22.93 -32.25 -14.45
C ARG A 323 -23.93 -32.40 -15.59
N GLY A 324 -25.03 -31.71 -15.56
CA GLY A 324 -26.02 -31.65 -16.63
C GLY A 324 -26.88 -30.43 -16.37
N LYS A 325 -26.82 -29.44 -17.25
CA LYS A 325 -27.94 -28.49 -17.40
C LYS A 325 -29.19 -29.38 -17.59
N LEU A 326 -30.09 -29.26 -16.62
CA LEU A 326 -31.47 -29.75 -16.82
C LEU A 326 -32.11 -28.83 -17.85
N GLU A 327 -31.75 -29.03 -19.11
CA GLU A 327 -32.53 -28.49 -20.24
C GLU A 327 -33.75 -29.41 -20.37
N LEU A 328 -34.90 -28.90 -20.00
CA LEU A 328 -36.15 -29.45 -20.50
C LEU A 328 -36.04 -29.39 -22.03
N ASP A 329 -36.08 -30.52 -22.69
CA ASP A 329 -36.14 -30.50 -24.13
C ASP A 329 -37.40 -29.73 -24.58
N GLY A 330 -37.28 -28.93 -25.62
CA GLY A 330 -38.35 -28.05 -26.08
C GLY A 330 -39.68 -28.78 -26.36
N LYS A 331 -39.64 -30.12 -26.44
CA LYS A 331 -40.80 -30.97 -26.64
C LYS A 331 -41.53 -31.22 -25.34
N THR A 332 -40.82 -31.52 -24.27
CA THR A 332 -41.38 -31.69 -22.92
C THR A 332 -41.93 -30.37 -22.36
N GLU A 333 -41.27 -29.24 -22.64
CA GLU A 333 -41.73 -27.91 -22.28
C GLU A 333 -43.01 -27.53 -23.05
N ALA A 334 -43.08 -27.83 -24.35
CA ALA A 334 -44.27 -27.60 -25.18
C ALA A 334 -45.46 -28.49 -24.72
N GLU A 335 -45.22 -29.75 -24.39
CA GLU A 335 -46.22 -30.71 -23.88
C GLU A 335 -46.79 -30.24 -22.56
N LEU A 336 -45.92 -29.78 -21.61
CA LEU A 336 -46.37 -29.22 -20.34
C LEU A 336 -47.19 -27.94 -20.53
N THR A 337 -46.70 -27.06 -21.38
CA THR A 337 -47.39 -25.79 -21.68
C THR A 337 -48.74 -26.02 -22.33
N ALA A 338 -48.85 -26.99 -23.25
CA ALA A 338 -50.08 -27.35 -23.89
C ALA A 338 -51.08 -28.01 -22.89
N ALA A 339 -50.55 -28.88 -22.03
CA ALA A 339 -51.36 -29.50 -20.95
C ALA A 339 -51.93 -28.46 -19.98
N ILE A 340 -51.14 -27.47 -19.59
CA ILE A 340 -51.56 -26.38 -18.68
C ILE A 340 -52.64 -25.46 -19.39
N LYS A 341 -52.45 -25.15 -20.66
CA LYS A 341 -53.33 -24.21 -21.38
C LYS A 341 -54.65 -24.85 -21.81
N PHE A 342 -54.66 -26.13 -22.20
CA PHE A 342 -55.77 -26.74 -22.89
C PHE A 342 -56.13 -28.14 -22.41
N GLY A 343 -55.40 -28.67 -21.41
CA GLY A 343 -55.55 -30.06 -20.98
C GLY A 343 -56.45 -30.28 -19.77
N PRO A 344 -57.07 -31.44 -19.62
CA PRO A 344 -57.74 -31.82 -18.40
C PRO A 344 -56.66 -32.10 -17.29
N LYS A 345 -57.11 -32.02 -16.03
CA LYS A 345 -56.26 -32.15 -14.85
C LYS A 345 -55.34 -33.40 -14.86
N GLU A 346 -55.84 -34.51 -15.36
CA GLU A 346 -55.10 -35.76 -15.52
C GLU A 346 -53.90 -35.69 -16.47
N LYS A 347 -53.98 -34.82 -17.52
CA LYS A 347 -52.86 -34.60 -18.45
C LYS A 347 -51.78 -33.73 -17.83
N ILE A 348 -52.17 -32.76 -16.98
CA ILE A 348 -51.23 -31.91 -16.24
C ILE A 348 -50.45 -32.76 -15.22
N GLU A 349 -51.18 -33.63 -14.46
CA GLU A 349 -50.55 -34.53 -13.49
C GLU A 349 -49.58 -35.50 -14.14
N LYS A 350 -49.89 -36.04 -15.35
CA LYS A 350 -48.97 -36.91 -16.12
C LYS A 350 -47.73 -36.16 -16.61
N ALA A 351 -47.90 -34.95 -17.13
CA ALA A 351 -46.78 -34.17 -17.63
C ALA A 351 -45.82 -33.76 -16.47
N VAL A 352 -46.40 -33.36 -15.32
CA VAL A 352 -45.64 -33.06 -14.10
C VAL A 352 -44.92 -34.31 -13.56
N ALA A 353 -45.61 -35.45 -13.48
CA ALA A 353 -44.99 -36.72 -13.05
C ALA A 353 -43.84 -37.15 -13.95
N GLN A 354 -43.94 -36.92 -15.24
CA GLN A 354 -42.90 -37.25 -16.21
C GLN A 354 -41.67 -36.34 -16.05
N ILE A 355 -41.85 -35.06 -15.73
CA ILE A 355 -40.78 -34.15 -15.39
C ILE A 355 -40.15 -34.52 -14.06
N CYS A 356 -40.92 -34.85 -13.04
CA CYS A 356 -40.43 -35.32 -11.74
C CYS A 356 -39.57 -36.60 -11.90
N LEU A 357 -39.98 -37.54 -12.73
CA LEU A 357 -39.22 -38.76 -13.06
C LEU A 357 -37.89 -38.47 -13.77
N LEU A 358 -37.86 -37.49 -14.68
CA LEU A 358 -36.63 -37.02 -15.31
C LEU A 358 -35.67 -36.37 -14.31
N TYR A 359 -36.22 -35.69 -13.32
CA TYR A 359 -35.47 -35.10 -12.21
C TYR A 359 -34.87 -36.14 -11.28
N THR A 360 -35.69 -37.12 -10.86
CA THR A 360 -35.26 -38.16 -9.90
C THR A 360 -34.33 -39.21 -10.50
N SER A 361 -34.49 -39.55 -11.77
CA SER A 361 -33.61 -40.55 -12.47
C SER A 361 -32.21 -40.01 -12.80
N ARG A 362 -31.98 -38.70 -12.78
CA ARG A 362 -30.69 -38.08 -12.99
C ARG A 362 -29.95 -37.67 -11.73
N CYS A 363 -30.59 -37.80 -10.56
CA CYS A 363 -29.99 -37.54 -9.23
C CYS A 363 -29.45 -38.82 -8.55
N VAL A 364 -29.45 -39.98 -9.21
CA VAL A 364 -28.85 -41.24 -8.70
C VAL A 364 -27.56 -41.57 -9.41
#